data_69546c68dc37e206e31340d2fc46fd88
#
_entry.id   69546c68dc37e206e31340d2fc46fd88
#
_cell.length_a   1.000
_cell.length_b   1.000
_cell.length_c   1.000
_cell.angle_alpha   90.00
_cell.angle_beta   90.00
_cell.angle_gamma   90.00
#
_symmetry.space_group_name_H-M   'P 1'
#
loop_
_entity.id
_entity.type
_entity.pdbx_description
1 polymer ?
#
loop_
_entity_poly.entity_id
_entity_poly.type
_entity_poly.pdbx_seq_one_letter_code
_entity_poly.pdbx_strand_id
1 'polypeptide(L)' 'MAQVIITINYREYPISCDNGQEIQIMKLGRLLDEKAKSLTSALGHINENQLLAMVGLLLADELSELKKTVSSAP' A
#
# COMPACT_ATOMS: atom_id res chain seq x y z
N MET A 1 -21.47 2.64 -7.33
CA MET A 1 -20.01 2.74 -7.32
C MET A 1 -19.62 4.02 -6.58
N ALA A 2 -18.65 3.92 -5.69
CA ALA A 2 -18.20 5.05 -4.91
C ALA A 2 -16.75 5.39 -5.29
N GLN A 3 -16.28 6.54 -4.83
CA GLN A 3 -14.91 6.96 -5.06
C GLN A 3 -14.35 7.54 -3.78
N VAL A 4 -13.11 7.19 -3.47
CA VAL A 4 -12.38 7.77 -2.34
C VAL A 4 -11.05 8.31 -2.85
N ILE A 5 -10.50 9.25 -2.11
CA ILE A 5 -9.17 9.78 -2.41
C ILE A 5 -8.22 9.24 -1.36
N ILE A 6 -7.20 8.52 -1.77
CA ILE A 6 -6.13 8.07 -0.88
C ILE A 6 -4.91 8.95 -1.10
N THR A 7 -4.13 9.15 -0.05
CA THR A 7 -2.92 9.96 -0.13
C THR A 7 -1.73 9.07 0.17
N ILE A 8 -0.79 8.99 -0.79
CA ILE A 8 0.43 8.20 -0.65
C ILE A 8 1.61 9.12 -0.90
N ASN A 9 2.45 9.30 0.09
CA ASN A 9 3.64 10.15 0.01
C ASN A 9 3.31 11.56 -0.52
N TYR A 10 2.28 12.18 0.08
CA TYR A 10 1.81 13.54 -0.23
C TYR A 10 1.15 13.71 -1.59
N ARG A 11 0.87 12.63 -2.31
CA ARG A 11 0.16 12.67 -3.59
C ARG A 11 -1.21 12.01 -3.45
N GLU A 12 -2.20 12.61 -4.07
CA GLU A 12 -3.58 12.14 -3.99
C GLU A 12 -3.94 11.27 -5.18
N TYR A 13 -4.66 10.18 -4.90
CA TYR A 13 -5.10 9.23 -5.91
C TYR A 13 -6.58 8.97 -5.74
N PRO A 14 -7.42 9.31 -6.74
CA PRO A 14 -8.83 8.93 -6.68
C PRO A 14 -8.97 7.44 -7.03
N ILE A 15 -9.64 6.71 -6.16
CA ILE A 15 -9.82 5.27 -6.31
C ILE A 15 -11.31 4.96 -6.33
N SER A 16 -11.75 4.25 -7.36
CA SER A 16 -13.13 3.76 -7.43
C SER A 16 -13.25 2.49 -6.60
N CYS A 17 -14.37 2.35 -5.91
CA CYS A 17 -14.63 1.18 -5.09
C CYS A 17 -16.12 0.89 -5.07
N ASP A 18 -16.48 -0.29 -4.57
CA ASP A 18 -17.87 -0.65 -4.38
C ASP A 18 -18.46 0.15 -3.22
N ASN A 19 -19.77 0.39 -3.29
CA ASN A 19 -20.47 1.04 -2.20
C ASN A 19 -20.29 0.22 -0.91
N GLY A 20 -19.93 0.89 0.16
CA GLY A 20 -19.67 0.25 1.44
C GLY A 20 -18.22 -0.12 1.68
N GLN A 21 -17.35 0.01 0.67
CA GLN A 21 -15.93 -0.32 0.80
C GLN A 21 -15.06 0.89 1.10
N GLU A 22 -15.64 2.08 1.20
CA GLU A 22 -14.90 3.34 1.29
C GLU A 22 -13.95 3.36 2.51
N ILE A 23 -14.45 2.99 3.68
CA ILE A 23 -13.63 3.02 4.89
C ILE A 23 -12.48 2.02 4.80
N GLN A 24 -12.75 0.83 4.26
CA GLN A 24 -11.72 -0.19 4.09
C GLN A 24 -10.61 0.30 3.14
N ILE A 25 -10.99 0.91 2.02
CA ILE A 25 -10.01 1.43 1.06
C ILE A 25 -9.18 2.55 1.70
N MET A 26 -9.80 3.41 2.50
CA MET A 26 -9.07 4.48 3.19
C MET A 26 -8.06 3.92 4.18
N LYS A 27 -8.41 2.86 4.90
CA LYS A 27 -7.49 2.20 5.83
C LYS A 27 -6.31 1.58 5.08
N LEU A 28 -6.58 0.92 3.97
CA LEU A 28 -5.53 0.33 3.14
C LEU A 28 -4.63 1.41 2.54
N GLY A 29 -5.21 2.54 2.16
CA GLY A 29 -4.45 3.68 1.67
C GLY A 29 -3.47 4.22 2.70
N ARG A 30 -3.87 4.28 3.97
CA ARG A 30 -2.97 4.70 5.05
C ARG A 30 -1.81 3.74 5.22
N LEU A 31 -2.08 2.44 5.09
CA LEU A 31 -1.02 1.44 5.15
C LEU A 31 -0.01 1.63 4.02
N LEU A 32 -0.50 1.88 2.81
CA LEU A 32 0.38 2.16 1.68
C LEU A 32 1.22 3.42 1.92
N ASP A 33 0.61 4.45 2.48
CA ASP A 33 1.32 5.70 2.79
C ASP A 33 2.44 5.45 3.81
N GLU A 34 2.17 4.67 4.85
CA GLU A 34 3.17 4.32 5.85
C GLU A 34 4.36 3.58 5.22
N LYS A 35 4.07 2.62 4.34
CA LYS A 35 5.13 1.88 3.64
C LYS A 35 5.95 2.80 2.74
N ALA A 36 5.28 3.70 2.03
CA ALA A 36 5.97 4.65 1.15
C ALA A 36 6.89 5.58 1.96
N LYS A 37 6.40 6.10 3.07
CA LYS A 37 7.20 6.98 3.93
C LYS A 37 8.39 6.27 4.53
N SER A 38 8.23 5.01 4.91
CA SER A 38 9.32 4.19 5.41
C SER A 38 10.42 4.05 4.35
N LEU A 39 10.05 3.81 3.10
CA LEU A 39 11.01 3.68 2.01
C LEU A 39 11.72 5.00 1.70
N THR A 40 10.99 6.11 1.66
CA THR A 40 11.60 7.41 1.39
C THR A 40 12.53 7.85 2.52
N SER A 41 12.21 7.49 3.77
CA SER A 41 13.08 7.77 4.90
C SER A 41 14.40 7.03 4.79
N ALA A 42 14.36 5.80 4.30
CA ALA A 42 15.56 4.97 4.18
C ALA A 42 16.38 5.30 2.92
N LEU A 43 15.72 5.58 1.80
CA LEU A 43 16.36 5.67 0.49
C LEU A 43 16.44 7.10 -0.07
N GLY A 44 15.76 8.06 0.58
CA GLY A 44 15.70 9.42 0.09
C GLY A 44 14.68 9.59 -1.01
N HIS A 45 14.85 10.62 -1.83
CA HIS A 45 13.88 10.94 -2.88
C HIS A 45 13.93 9.91 -4.01
N ILE A 46 12.77 9.36 -4.34
CA ILE A 46 12.59 8.37 -5.40
C ILE A 46 11.43 8.86 -6.26
N ASN A 47 11.48 8.65 -7.58
CA ASN A 47 10.36 9.03 -8.41
C ASN A 47 9.12 8.21 -8.05
N GLU A 48 7.95 8.77 -8.34
CA GLU A 48 6.67 8.22 -7.90
C GLU A 48 6.42 6.80 -8.39
N ASN A 49 6.66 6.53 -9.67
CA ASN A 49 6.42 5.20 -10.23
C ASN A 49 7.31 4.16 -9.57
N GLN A 50 8.57 4.49 -9.38
CA GLN A 50 9.51 3.59 -8.74
C GLN A 50 9.14 3.37 -7.28
N LEU A 51 8.73 4.42 -6.58
CA LEU A 51 8.29 4.31 -5.19
C LEU A 51 7.09 3.36 -5.06
N LEU A 52 6.09 3.53 -5.92
CA LEU A 52 4.90 2.68 -5.88
C LEU A 52 5.24 1.23 -6.20
N ALA A 53 6.15 0.99 -7.15
CA ALA A 53 6.62 -0.35 -7.45
C ALA A 53 7.33 -0.98 -6.25
N MET A 54 8.14 -0.20 -5.54
CA MET A 54 8.85 -0.68 -4.36
C MET A 54 7.90 -0.98 -3.20
N VAL A 55 6.88 -0.14 -3.02
CA VAL A 55 5.81 -0.42 -2.04
C VAL A 55 5.13 -1.74 -2.38
N GLY A 56 4.82 -1.94 -3.66
CA GLY A 56 4.22 -3.20 -4.13
C GLY A 56 5.11 -4.39 -3.83
N LEU A 57 6.41 -4.29 -4.10
CA LEU A 57 7.35 -5.37 -3.80
C LEU A 57 7.45 -5.66 -2.30
N LEU A 58 7.46 -4.60 -1.49
CA LEU A 58 7.50 -4.76 -0.04
C LEU A 58 6.27 -5.51 0.47
N LEU A 59 5.09 -5.13 -0.02
CA LEU A 59 3.84 -5.79 0.38
C LEU A 59 3.79 -7.23 -0.13
N ALA A 60 4.26 -7.46 -1.35
CA ALA A 60 4.31 -8.82 -1.91
C ALA A 60 5.24 -9.70 -1.09
N ASP A 61 6.36 -9.16 -0.63
CA ASP A 61 7.29 -9.87 0.22
C ASP A 61 6.65 -10.21 1.57
N GLU A 62 5.97 -9.26 2.18
CA GLU A 62 5.27 -9.49 3.45
C GLU A 62 4.19 -10.55 3.29
N LEU A 63 3.45 -10.51 2.18
CA LEU A 63 2.44 -11.52 1.89
C LEU A 63 3.06 -12.90 1.70
N SER A 64 4.18 -12.98 1.00
CA SER A 64 4.91 -14.23 0.78
C SER A 64 5.39 -14.83 2.10
N GLU A 65 5.94 -13.99 2.99
CA GLU A 65 6.38 -14.45 4.31
C GLU A 65 5.22 -14.95 5.15
N LEU A 66 4.09 -14.24 5.10
CA LEU A 66 2.90 -14.65 5.82
C LEU A 66 2.36 -15.98 5.30
N LYS A 67 2.37 -16.19 3.99
CA LYS A 67 1.95 -17.47 3.39
C LYS A 67 2.87 -18.61 3.79
N LYS A 68 4.17 -18.37 3.85
CA LYS A 68 5.13 -19.36 4.31
C LYS A 68 4.83 -19.80 5.74
N THR A 69 4.55 -18.84 6.61
CA THR A 69 4.19 -19.11 7.99
C THR A 69 2.94 -19.98 8.08
N VAL A 70 1.92 -19.65 7.28
CA VAL A 70 0.69 -20.43 7.27
C VAL A 70 0.90 -21.83 6.68
N SER A 71 1.63 -21.94 5.57
CA SER A 71 1.82 -23.23 4.91
C SER A 71 2.80 -24.13 5.66
N SER A 72 3.64 -23.59 6.54
CA SER A 72 4.52 -24.42 7.37
C SER A 72 3.83 -24.88 8.65
N ALA A 73 2.60 -24.46 8.90
CA ALA A 73 1.84 -24.95 10.03
C ALA A 73 1.46 -26.42 9.79
N PRO A 74 1.61 -27.30 10.77
CA PRO A 74 1.26 -28.71 10.62
C PRO A 74 -0.25 -28.93 10.48
#